data_e52ee53e67cf9c52a351cb2b8c1d8568
#
_entry.id   e52ee53e67cf9c52a351cb2b8c1d8568
#
_cell.length_a   1.000
_cell.length_b   1.000
_cell.length_c   1.000
_cell.angle_alpha   90.00
_cell.angle_beta   90.00
_cell.angle_gamma   90.00
#
_symmetry.space_group_name_H-M   'P 1'
#
loop_
_entity.id
_entity.type
_entity.pdbx_description
1 polymer ?
#
loop_
_entity_poly.entity_id
_entity_poly.type
_entity_poly.pdbx_seq_one_letter_code
_entity_poly.pdbx_strand_id
1 'polypeptide(L)'
;GTGGRDLKAEVGAITALQGLDLLARDPGTRVIVLVSKPPAPEVAARLLDVAQTLGKPVVVDFIGYPAPARTLGNVHFAASLSEAAELAVKLLEPIPQSPNLQSPIPQSYLRGLFSGGTLAYEAVLVLQTTLHPLFSNNPITKTQTLPDALKSQAHTILDLGGDEFTVGRLHPMMDNDLRIRRLKQEAADPEVGLLLLDVVLGEGAHPDPAGELGPAIAAVKAGRPELEIVVMVVGTDEDPQGLAGQMEQLRAAGAVVFGDPSAALAHVAGRFAGAPAAEAGYPHVALDLFNQPLAALNAGVESFHTSLTAQGARSMQVDWKPPAAGNEKLAGILAKMKKR
;
A
#
# COMPACT_ATOMS: atom_id res chain seq x y z
N GLY A 1 -22.89 0.19 9.89
CA GLY A 1 -22.11 1.34 10.35
C GLY A 1 -21.55 1.13 11.75
N THR A 2 -20.28 1.53 11.97
CA THR A 2 -19.62 1.32 13.27
C THR A 2 -19.71 2.55 14.20
N GLY A 3 -20.17 3.67 13.68
CA GLY A 3 -20.31 4.93 14.41
C GLY A 3 -18.98 5.67 14.63
N GLY A 4 -19.03 7.01 14.73
CA GLY A 4 -17.84 7.86 14.84
C GLY A 4 -17.06 7.71 16.17
N ARG A 5 -17.62 7.07 17.19
CA ARG A 5 -16.89 6.80 18.43
C ARG A 5 -15.82 5.72 18.27
N ASP A 6 -16.06 4.74 17.40
CA ASP A 6 -15.13 3.66 17.12
C ASP A 6 -13.80 4.19 16.57
N LEU A 7 -13.84 5.33 15.85
CA LEU A 7 -12.68 5.94 15.20
C LEU A 7 -11.89 6.93 16.07
N LYS A 8 -12.23 7.03 17.35
CA LYS A 8 -11.46 7.81 18.32
C LYS A 8 -10.26 7.01 18.82
N ALA A 9 -9.21 7.73 19.26
CA ALA A 9 -8.00 7.13 19.82
C ALA A 9 -8.28 6.15 20.97
N GLU A 10 -9.21 6.49 21.85
CA GLU A 10 -9.55 5.69 23.03
C GLU A 10 -10.21 4.34 22.70
N VAL A 11 -10.82 4.23 21.50
CA VAL A 11 -11.49 2.99 21.04
C VAL A 11 -10.62 2.26 20.01
N GLY A 12 -9.91 2.98 19.14
CA GLY A 12 -8.92 2.42 18.23
C GLY A 12 -9.50 1.60 17.07
N ALA A 13 -10.72 1.92 16.59
CA ALA A 13 -11.38 1.29 15.45
C ALA A 13 -11.66 -0.22 15.60
N ILE A 14 -11.94 -0.71 16.80
CA ILE A 14 -12.17 -2.15 17.05
C ILE A 14 -13.23 -2.71 16.11
N THR A 15 -14.39 -2.04 16.01
CA THR A 15 -15.51 -2.53 15.20
C THR A 15 -15.25 -2.36 13.70
N ALA A 16 -14.59 -1.27 13.28
CA ALA A 16 -14.22 -1.05 11.90
C ALA A 16 -13.21 -2.12 11.41
N LEU A 17 -12.21 -2.46 12.23
CA LEU A 17 -11.23 -3.49 11.93
C LEU A 17 -11.89 -4.88 11.82
N GLN A 18 -12.82 -5.22 12.72
CA GLN A 18 -13.61 -6.45 12.61
C GLN A 18 -14.45 -6.48 11.33
N GLY A 19 -15.04 -5.34 10.95
CA GLY A 19 -15.80 -5.21 9.71
C GLY A 19 -14.90 -5.40 8.46
N LEU A 20 -13.70 -4.84 8.45
CA LEU A 20 -12.73 -5.03 7.37
C LEU A 20 -12.33 -6.51 7.24
N ASP A 21 -12.02 -7.17 8.36
CA ASP A 21 -11.70 -8.60 8.37
C ASP A 21 -12.86 -9.47 7.85
N LEU A 22 -14.09 -9.19 8.29
CA LEU A 22 -15.28 -9.91 7.81
C LEU A 22 -15.45 -9.76 6.30
N LEU A 23 -15.40 -8.53 5.78
CA LEU A 23 -15.56 -8.25 4.35
C LEU A 23 -14.41 -8.82 3.52
N ALA A 24 -13.21 -8.83 4.06
CA ALA A 24 -12.05 -9.44 3.39
C ALA A 24 -12.24 -10.96 3.19
N ARG A 25 -12.79 -11.66 4.18
CA ARG A 25 -13.04 -13.10 4.14
C ARG A 25 -14.34 -13.49 3.43
N ASP A 26 -15.28 -12.58 3.27
CA ASP A 26 -16.54 -12.85 2.56
C ASP A 26 -16.32 -13.04 1.06
N PRO A 27 -16.60 -14.21 0.48
CA PRO A 27 -16.38 -14.45 -0.95
C PRO A 27 -17.30 -13.60 -1.85
N GLY A 28 -18.43 -13.12 -1.35
CA GLY A 28 -19.36 -12.24 -2.08
C GLY A 28 -18.88 -10.80 -2.17
N THR A 29 -18.00 -10.36 -1.28
CA THR A 29 -17.43 -9.00 -1.30
C THR A 29 -16.24 -8.94 -2.26
N ARG A 30 -16.33 -8.10 -3.28
CA ARG A 30 -15.28 -7.92 -4.31
C ARG A 30 -14.47 -6.64 -4.10
N VAL A 31 -15.10 -5.58 -3.61
CA VAL A 31 -14.48 -4.27 -3.28
C VAL A 31 -15.00 -3.84 -1.92
N ILE A 32 -14.14 -3.29 -1.08
CA ILE A 32 -14.50 -2.74 0.22
C ILE A 32 -14.49 -1.22 0.12
N VAL A 33 -15.52 -0.55 0.65
CA VAL A 33 -15.58 0.92 0.71
C VAL A 33 -15.61 1.34 2.18
N LEU A 34 -14.61 2.12 2.58
CA LEU A 34 -14.45 2.64 3.93
C LEU A 34 -14.69 4.16 3.94
N VAL A 35 -15.86 4.57 4.38
CA VAL A 35 -16.27 5.98 4.43
C VAL A 35 -16.46 6.42 5.87
N SER A 36 -15.86 7.55 6.25
CA SER A 36 -16.08 8.12 7.58
C SER A 36 -15.71 9.60 7.65
N LYS A 37 -16.11 10.26 8.75
CA LYS A 37 -15.42 11.47 9.21
C LYS A 37 -13.96 11.14 9.54
N PRO A 38 -13.04 12.13 9.58
CA PRO A 38 -11.65 11.84 9.83
C PRO A 38 -11.47 11.04 11.12
N PRO A 39 -10.80 9.87 11.08
CA PRO A 39 -10.39 9.17 12.30
C PRO A 39 -9.31 9.96 13.05
N ALA A 40 -9.03 9.58 14.30
CA ALA A 40 -7.80 10.01 14.96
C ALA A 40 -6.58 9.57 14.11
N PRO A 41 -5.49 10.36 14.02
CA PRO A 41 -4.37 10.07 13.13
C PRO A 41 -3.79 8.66 13.26
N GLU A 42 -3.59 8.19 14.48
CA GLU A 42 -3.11 6.83 14.77
C GLU A 42 -4.12 5.74 14.38
N VAL A 43 -5.41 6.05 14.47
CA VAL A 43 -6.49 5.14 14.05
C VAL A 43 -6.58 5.10 12.53
N ALA A 44 -6.43 6.24 11.86
CA ALA A 44 -6.35 6.30 10.40
C ALA A 44 -5.19 5.46 9.88
N ALA A 45 -3.98 5.64 10.45
CA ALA A 45 -2.80 4.87 10.09
C ALA A 45 -3.06 3.36 10.22
N ARG A 46 -3.58 2.93 11.38
CA ARG A 46 -3.90 1.52 11.64
C ARG A 46 -4.92 0.94 10.66
N LEU A 47 -5.97 1.69 10.33
CA LEU A 47 -6.98 1.25 9.36
C LEU A 47 -6.40 1.10 7.96
N LEU A 48 -5.55 2.05 7.54
CA LEU A 48 -4.88 2.01 6.25
C LEU A 48 -3.86 0.86 6.15
N ASP A 49 -3.10 0.61 7.21
CA ASP A 49 -2.16 -0.52 7.28
C ASP A 49 -2.90 -1.84 7.12
N VAL A 50 -4.00 -2.04 7.86
CA VAL A 50 -4.83 -3.25 7.73
C VAL A 50 -5.46 -3.33 6.33
N ALA A 51 -6.02 -2.22 5.81
CA ALA A 51 -6.64 -2.20 4.49
C ALA A 51 -5.68 -2.66 3.37
N GLN A 52 -4.40 -2.30 3.47
CA GLN A 52 -3.39 -2.71 2.50
C GLN A 52 -3.12 -4.23 2.50
N THR A 53 -3.41 -4.93 3.59
CA THR A 53 -3.16 -6.38 3.70
C THR A 53 -4.33 -7.26 3.27
N LEU A 54 -5.51 -6.67 2.97
CA LEU A 54 -6.75 -7.45 2.82
C LEU A 54 -6.87 -8.26 1.52
N GLY A 55 -5.97 -8.13 0.56
CA GLY A 55 -6.03 -8.88 -0.70
C GLY A 55 -7.23 -8.53 -1.61
N LYS A 56 -8.02 -7.51 -1.25
CA LYS A 56 -9.14 -6.96 -2.03
C LYS A 56 -8.94 -5.46 -2.21
N PRO A 57 -9.41 -4.86 -3.32
CA PRO A 57 -9.42 -3.40 -3.46
C PRO A 57 -10.22 -2.74 -2.34
N VAL A 58 -9.66 -1.69 -1.75
CA VAL A 58 -10.29 -0.89 -0.70
C VAL A 58 -10.36 0.57 -1.16
N VAL A 59 -11.56 1.12 -1.22
CA VAL A 59 -11.76 2.55 -1.46
C VAL A 59 -11.93 3.25 -0.12
N VAL A 60 -11.15 4.30 0.12
CA VAL A 60 -11.17 5.06 1.37
C VAL A 60 -11.56 6.50 1.11
N ASP A 61 -12.60 6.96 1.80
CA ASP A 61 -12.99 8.36 1.90
C ASP A 61 -13.10 8.76 3.38
N PHE A 62 -12.00 9.22 3.95
CA PHE A 62 -12.02 9.89 5.24
C PHE A 62 -12.23 11.39 5.00
N ILE A 63 -13.48 11.84 5.07
CA ILE A 63 -13.93 13.18 4.67
C ILE A 63 -13.09 14.26 5.34
N GLY A 64 -12.29 15.01 4.53
CA GLY A 64 -11.38 16.05 5.04
C GLY A 64 -10.04 15.55 5.56
N TYR A 65 -9.73 14.26 5.44
CA TYR A 65 -8.42 13.71 5.74
C TYR A 65 -7.47 13.94 4.55
N PRO A 66 -6.27 14.49 4.78
CA PRO A 66 -5.29 14.64 3.71
C PRO A 66 -4.74 13.25 3.33
N ALA A 67 -5.25 12.70 2.23
CA ALA A 67 -4.79 11.41 1.73
C ALA A 67 -3.30 11.51 1.34
N PRO A 68 -2.47 10.52 1.71
CA PRO A 68 -1.04 10.54 1.39
C PRO A 68 -0.77 10.39 -0.10
N ALA A 69 -1.68 9.75 -0.82
CA ALA A 69 -1.59 9.49 -2.25
C ALA A 69 -2.98 9.25 -2.84
N ARG A 70 -3.11 9.17 -4.17
CA ARG A 70 -4.35 8.72 -4.83
C ARG A 70 -4.57 7.22 -4.68
N THR A 71 -3.48 6.46 -4.67
CA THR A 71 -3.50 5.00 -4.51
C THR A 71 -2.30 4.57 -3.68
N LEU A 72 -2.50 3.61 -2.81
CA LEU A 72 -1.46 3.02 -1.97
C LEU A 72 -1.68 1.49 -1.91
N GLY A 73 -0.94 0.75 -2.73
CA GLY A 73 -1.19 -0.68 -2.92
C GLY A 73 -2.60 -0.94 -3.47
N ASN A 74 -3.40 -1.73 -2.74
CA ASN A 74 -4.80 -2.01 -3.04
C ASN A 74 -5.77 -0.96 -2.48
N VAL A 75 -5.28 0.10 -1.82
CA VAL A 75 -6.09 1.18 -1.24
C VAL A 75 -6.16 2.36 -2.21
N HIS A 76 -7.37 2.78 -2.54
CA HIS A 76 -7.69 3.89 -3.43
C HIS A 76 -8.37 5.00 -2.64
N PHE A 77 -7.83 6.20 -2.68
CA PHE A 77 -8.37 7.34 -1.93
C PHE A 77 -9.33 8.15 -2.81
N ALA A 78 -10.54 8.33 -2.31
CA ALA A 78 -11.54 9.22 -2.89
C ALA A 78 -11.52 10.58 -2.20
N ALA A 79 -11.80 11.64 -2.95
CA ALA A 79 -11.93 12.99 -2.44
C ALA A 79 -13.38 13.39 -2.15
N SER A 80 -14.35 12.51 -2.47
CA SER A 80 -15.78 12.71 -2.22
C SER A 80 -16.52 11.39 -2.19
N LEU A 81 -17.74 11.40 -1.61
CA LEU A 81 -18.64 10.24 -1.60
C LEU A 81 -18.98 9.75 -3.01
N SER A 82 -19.16 10.68 -3.97
CA SER A 82 -19.43 10.31 -5.37
C SER A 82 -18.24 9.63 -6.01
N GLU A 83 -17.02 10.17 -5.83
CA GLU A 83 -15.78 9.55 -6.31
C GLU A 83 -15.56 8.18 -5.66
N ALA A 84 -15.87 8.03 -4.37
CA ALA A 84 -15.78 6.73 -3.70
C ALA A 84 -16.67 5.68 -4.35
N ALA A 85 -17.90 6.04 -4.70
CA ALA A 85 -18.82 5.16 -5.40
C ALA A 85 -18.34 4.83 -6.82
N GLU A 86 -17.87 5.82 -7.58
CA GLU A 86 -17.35 5.63 -8.94
C GLU A 86 -16.11 4.74 -8.95
N LEU A 87 -15.17 4.97 -8.03
CA LEU A 87 -13.98 4.12 -7.88
C LEU A 87 -14.36 2.68 -7.51
N ALA A 88 -15.31 2.49 -6.60
CA ALA A 88 -15.76 1.16 -6.23
C ALA A 88 -16.36 0.41 -7.42
N VAL A 89 -17.18 1.06 -8.24
CA VAL A 89 -17.75 0.48 -9.46
C VAL A 89 -16.64 0.15 -10.48
N LYS A 90 -15.72 1.09 -10.71
CA LYS A 90 -14.58 0.88 -11.62
C LYS A 90 -13.71 -0.32 -11.20
N LEU A 91 -13.49 -0.51 -9.91
CA LEU A 91 -12.71 -1.62 -9.37
C LEU A 91 -13.45 -2.97 -9.39
N LEU A 92 -14.76 -2.97 -9.65
CA LEU A 92 -15.53 -4.20 -9.91
C LEU A 92 -15.33 -4.73 -11.34
N GLU A 93 -14.99 -3.86 -12.29
CA GLU A 93 -14.64 -4.29 -13.62
C GLU A 93 -13.41 -5.18 -13.56
N PRO A 94 -13.30 -6.23 -14.39
CA PRO A 94 -12.08 -7.02 -14.44
C PRO A 94 -10.95 -6.08 -14.85
N ILE A 95 -10.06 -5.77 -13.93
CA ILE A 95 -8.78 -5.16 -14.29
C ILE A 95 -8.18 -6.13 -15.30
N PRO A 96 -7.77 -5.68 -16.51
CA PRO A 96 -6.99 -6.53 -17.39
C PRO A 96 -5.85 -7.06 -16.54
N GLN A 97 -5.85 -8.36 -16.28
CA GLN A 97 -4.85 -8.97 -15.42
C GLN A 97 -3.50 -8.63 -16.04
N SER A 98 -2.69 -7.85 -15.35
CA SER A 98 -1.26 -7.85 -15.64
C SER A 98 -0.84 -9.31 -15.66
N PRO A 99 -0.23 -9.78 -16.74
CA PRO A 99 0.14 -11.17 -16.86
C PRO A 99 1.08 -11.52 -15.71
N ASN A 100 0.66 -12.48 -14.90
CA ASN A 100 1.36 -13.06 -13.76
C ASN A 100 1.39 -12.22 -12.47
N LEU A 101 0.39 -12.42 -11.61
CA LEU A 101 0.63 -12.46 -10.16
C LEU A 101 1.48 -13.69 -9.87
N GLN A 102 2.78 -13.58 -10.07
CA GLN A 102 3.71 -14.59 -9.60
C GLN A 102 3.62 -14.63 -8.08
N SER A 103 3.74 -15.81 -7.49
CA SER A 103 3.68 -16.01 -6.05
C SER A 103 4.63 -15.05 -5.31
N PRO A 104 4.33 -14.63 -4.05
CA PRO A 104 5.24 -13.81 -3.25
C PRO A 104 6.64 -14.39 -3.25
N ILE A 105 7.65 -13.52 -3.25
CA ILE A 105 9.06 -13.93 -3.16
C ILE A 105 9.38 -14.15 -1.67
N PRO A 106 9.49 -15.41 -1.17
CA PRO A 106 9.69 -15.63 0.25
C PRO A 106 11.10 -15.20 0.67
N GLN A 107 11.21 -14.49 1.80
CA GLN A 107 12.45 -14.22 2.54
C GLN A 107 13.60 -13.63 1.69
N SER A 108 13.28 -12.69 0.80
CA SER A 108 14.28 -12.02 -0.02
C SER A 108 14.12 -10.49 0.06
N TYR A 109 15.17 -9.78 -0.35
CA TYR A 109 15.21 -8.33 -0.29
C TYR A 109 15.03 -7.68 -1.66
N LEU A 110 14.47 -6.45 -1.63
CA LEU A 110 14.46 -5.52 -2.75
C LEU A 110 15.76 -4.73 -2.79
N ARG A 111 16.28 -4.49 -4.02
CA ARG A 111 17.27 -3.46 -4.32
C ARG A 111 16.73 -2.51 -5.39
N GLY A 112 16.50 -1.26 -5.02
CA GLY A 112 16.12 -0.17 -5.94
C GLY A 112 17.38 0.60 -6.37
N LEU A 113 17.60 0.76 -7.68
CA LEU A 113 18.76 1.41 -8.27
C LEU A 113 18.29 2.53 -9.20
N PHE A 114 18.03 3.68 -8.63
CA PHE A 114 17.43 4.81 -9.34
C PHE A 114 18.49 5.75 -9.91
N SER A 115 18.17 6.33 -11.07
CA SER A 115 19.01 7.34 -11.71
C SER A 115 18.89 8.72 -11.07
N GLY A 116 17.85 8.96 -10.26
CA GLY A 116 17.60 10.26 -9.64
C GLY A 116 16.70 10.20 -8.42
N GLY A 117 16.84 11.24 -7.59
CA GLY A 117 16.24 11.32 -6.25
C GLY A 117 14.72 11.37 -6.22
N THR A 118 14.06 11.91 -7.24
CA THR A 118 12.59 12.06 -7.25
C THR A 118 11.89 10.70 -7.27
N LEU A 119 12.24 9.83 -8.23
CA LEU A 119 11.65 8.50 -8.34
C LEU A 119 12.10 7.59 -7.19
N ALA A 120 13.35 7.73 -6.74
CA ALA A 120 13.84 7.01 -5.56
C ALA A 120 13.04 7.36 -4.30
N TYR A 121 12.77 8.65 -4.07
CA TYR A 121 12.00 9.13 -2.92
C TYR A 121 10.55 8.65 -2.97
N GLU A 122 9.92 8.70 -4.15
CA GLU A 122 8.56 8.17 -4.36
C GLU A 122 8.52 6.66 -4.10
N ALA A 123 9.52 5.91 -4.56
CA ALA A 123 9.62 4.48 -4.29
C ALA A 123 9.75 4.18 -2.78
N VAL A 124 10.56 4.95 -2.04
CA VAL A 124 10.64 4.84 -0.57
C VAL A 124 9.29 5.16 0.06
N LEU A 125 8.62 6.23 -0.37
CA LEU A 125 7.32 6.66 0.17
C LEU A 125 6.24 5.58 0.00
N VAL A 126 6.16 4.98 -1.16
CA VAL A 126 5.16 3.95 -1.47
C VAL A 126 5.49 2.62 -0.80
N LEU A 127 6.75 2.18 -0.89
CA LEU A 127 7.13 0.82 -0.48
C LEU A 127 7.41 0.70 1.03
N GLN A 128 7.63 1.79 1.76
CA GLN A 128 7.89 1.75 3.20
C GLN A 128 6.77 1.10 4.03
N THR A 129 5.55 1.03 3.51
CA THR A 129 4.42 0.40 4.19
C THR A 129 4.41 -1.12 4.06
N THR A 130 5.10 -1.66 3.05
CA THR A 130 5.15 -3.10 2.76
C THR A 130 6.51 -3.70 3.10
N LEU A 131 7.60 -2.93 2.94
CA LEU A 131 8.97 -3.40 3.08
C LEU A 131 9.59 -2.95 4.41
N HIS A 132 9.89 -3.89 5.27
CA HIS A 132 10.50 -3.62 6.58
C HIS A 132 11.64 -4.59 6.89
N PRO A 133 12.82 -4.09 7.32
CA PRO A 133 13.26 -2.70 7.31
C PRO A 133 13.62 -2.21 5.89
N LEU A 134 13.33 -0.96 5.57
CA LEU A 134 13.67 -0.30 4.31
C LEU A 134 14.67 0.82 4.56
N PHE A 135 15.79 0.81 3.81
CA PHE A 135 16.86 1.78 3.90
C PHE A 135 17.07 2.54 2.59
N SER A 136 17.55 3.77 2.69
CA SER A 136 17.87 4.62 1.52
C SER A 136 18.95 5.64 1.87
N ASN A 137 19.72 6.06 0.85
CA ASN A 137 20.57 7.25 0.93
C ASN A 137 19.74 8.55 0.72
N ASN A 138 18.49 8.42 0.27
CA ASN A 138 17.50 9.51 0.18
C ASN A 138 16.27 9.20 1.06
N PRO A 139 16.43 9.14 2.41
CA PRO A 139 15.40 8.63 3.32
C PRO A 139 14.32 9.68 3.60
N ILE A 140 13.09 9.20 3.88
CA ILE A 140 11.98 10.04 4.38
C ILE A 140 12.14 10.27 5.89
N THR A 141 12.56 9.24 6.62
CA THR A 141 12.77 9.29 8.07
C THR A 141 14.20 8.91 8.44
N LYS A 142 14.66 9.38 9.59
CA LYS A 142 16.02 9.04 10.08
C LYS A 142 16.25 7.54 10.27
N THR A 143 15.20 6.78 10.56
CA THR A 143 15.30 5.32 10.74
C THR A 143 15.55 4.58 9.45
N GLN A 144 15.28 5.21 8.30
CA GLN A 144 15.53 4.66 6.97
C GLN A 144 16.90 5.04 6.41
N THR A 145 17.70 5.83 7.16
CA THR A 145 19.02 6.26 6.66
C THR A 145 19.94 5.06 6.49
N LEU A 146 20.44 4.88 5.26
CA LEU A 146 21.48 3.88 4.98
C LEU A 146 22.82 4.37 5.54
N PRO A 147 23.49 3.61 6.43
CA PRO A 147 24.73 4.06 7.06
C PRO A 147 25.90 4.24 6.08
N ASP A 148 25.93 3.43 5.03
CA ASP A 148 26.96 3.46 3.97
C ASP A 148 26.26 3.22 2.61
N ALA A 149 26.17 4.24 1.78
CA ALA A 149 25.51 4.16 0.47
C ALA A 149 26.17 3.14 -0.48
N LEU A 150 27.39 2.74 -0.22
CA LEU A 150 28.08 1.71 -1.00
C LEU A 150 27.69 0.28 -0.62
N LYS A 151 27.02 0.09 0.52
CA LYS A 151 26.65 -1.23 1.06
C LYS A 151 25.14 -1.30 1.33
N SER A 152 24.46 -2.08 0.51
CA SER A 152 23.05 -2.37 0.74
C SER A 152 22.84 -3.32 1.92
N GLN A 153 21.69 -3.17 2.59
CA GLN A 153 21.26 -4.05 3.68
C GLN A 153 19.74 -4.19 3.68
N ALA A 154 19.22 -5.38 3.97
CA ALA A 154 17.78 -5.66 3.94
C ALA A 154 17.13 -5.12 2.64
N HIS A 155 15.95 -4.46 2.72
CA HIS A 155 15.42 -3.71 1.57
C HIS A 155 16.17 -2.39 1.44
N THR A 156 16.73 -2.10 0.26
CA THR A 156 17.48 -0.87 0.02
C THR A 156 17.04 -0.21 -1.29
N ILE A 157 16.77 1.10 -1.24
CA ILE A 157 16.52 1.95 -2.40
C ILE A 157 17.60 3.03 -2.47
N LEU A 158 18.32 3.07 -3.59
CA LEU A 158 19.43 4.00 -3.83
C LEU A 158 19.07 5.03 -4.89
N ASP A 159 19.28 6.29 -4.55
CA ASP A 159 19.47 7.38 -5.51
C ASP A 159 20.94 7.40 -5.93
N LEU A 160 21.23 6.89 -7.12
CA LEU A 160 22.59 6.88 -7.69
C LEU A 160 22.96 8.23 -8.33
N GLY A 161 21.98 9.16 -8.42
CA GLY A 161 22.21 10.55 -8.78
C GLY A 161 22.64 11.44 -7.63
N GLY A 162 22.70 10.91 -6.40
CA GLY A 162 23.16 11.63 -5.22
C GLY A 162 24.63 12.03 -5.28
N ASP A 163 25.01 13.05 -4.52
CA ASP A 163 26.36 13.63 -4.54
C ASP A 163 27.46 12.59 -4.26
N GLU A 164 27.19 11.64 -3.35
CA GLU A 164 28.14 10.56 -3.00
C GLU A 164 28.51 9.64 -4.17
N PHE A 165 27.71 9.62 -5.23
CA PHE A 165 27.93 8.81 -6.42
C PHE A 165 28.39 9.61 -7.65
N THR A 166 28.05 10.90 -7.71
CA THR A 166 28.22 11.73 -8.92
C THR A 166 29.45 12.63 -8.91
N VAL A 167 30.14 12.78 -7.77
CA VAL A 167 31.35 13.59 -7.72
C VAL A 167 32.41 13.06 -8.69
N GLY A 168 32.74 13.87 -9.71
CA GLY A 168 33.73 13.53 -10.75
C GLY A 168 33.24 12.51 -11.80
N ARG A 169 31.92 12.29 -11.91
CA ARG A 169 31.31 11.39 -12.88
C ARG A 169 30.11 12.06 -13.56
N LEU A 170 29.69 11.50 -14.69
CA LEU A 170 28.43 11.87 -15.30
C LEU A 170 27.24 11.36 -14.45
N HIS A 171 26.15 12.07 -14.59
CA HIS A 171 24.90 11.70 -13.90
C HIS A 171 24.37 10.36 -14.47
N PRO A 172 23.78 9.46 -13.64
CA PRO A 172 23.27 8.16 -14.07
C PRO A 172 22.16 8.17 -15.13
N MET A 173 21.52 9.31 -15.39
CA MET A 173 20.64 9.49 -16.55
C MET A 173 21.39 9.59 -17.88
N MET A 174 22.68 9.97 -17.84
CA MET A 174 23.53 10.21 -19.03
C MET A 174 24.53 9.07 -19.26
N ASP A 175 24.87 8.33 -18.20
CA ASP A 175 25.88 7.25 -18.22
C ASP A 175 25.46 6.13 -17.26
N ASN A 176 25.24 4.94 -17.80
CA ASN A 176 24.75 3.79 -17.03
C ASN A 176 25.87 2.93 -16.41
N ASP A 177 27.16 3.28 -16.54
CA ASP A 177 28.27 2.45 -16.06
C ASP A 177 28.17 2.15 -14.56
N LEU A 178 27.88 3.17 -13.74
CA LEU A 178 27.68 2.99 -12.31
C LEU A 178 26.47 2.06 -12.01
N ARG A 179 25.37 2.27 -12.73
CA ARG A 179 24.14 1.48 -12.56
C ARG A 179 24.37 0.02 -12.94
N ILE A 180 25.06 -0.24 -14.04
CA ILE A 180 25.42 -1.58 -14.51
C ILE A 180 26.32 -2.30 -13.50
N ARG A 181 27.32 -1.60 -12.95
CA ARG A 181 28.17 -2.18 -11.90
C ARG A 181 27.40 -2.50 -10.65
N ARG A 182 26.53 -1.57 -10.21
CA ARG A 182 25.71 -1.79 -9.03
C ARG A 182 24.66 -2.88 -9.25
N LEU A 183 24.02 -2.95 -10.41
CA LEU A 183 23.13 -4.04 -10.80
C LEU A 183 23.79 -5.41 -10.63
N LYS A 184 25.01 -5.57 -11.17
CA LYS A 184 25.77 -6.82 -11.06
C LYS A 184 26.16 -7.15 -9.62
N GLN A 185 26.54 -6.13 -8.84
CA GLN A 185 26.87 -6.28 -7.43
C GLN A 185 25.68 -6.78 -6.62
N GLU A 186 24.51 -6.13 -6.77
CA GLU A 186 23.31 -6.51 -6.04
C GLU A 186 22.75 -7.86 -6.52
N ALA A 187 22.89 -8.16 -7.80
CA ALA A 187 22.49 -9.46 -8.35
C ALA A 187 23.35 -10.63 -7.84
N ALA A 188 24.58 -10.37 -7.37
CA ALA A 188 25.44 -11.40 -6.78
C ALA A 188 25.04 -11.77 -5.33
N ASP A 189 24.25 -10.94 -4.67
CA ASP A 189 23.75 -11.21 -3.31
C ASP A 189 22.57 -12.22 -3.38
N PRO A 190 22.74 -13.44 -2.80
CA PRO A 190 21.70 -14.46 -2.84
C PRO A 190 20.42 -14.09 -2.08
N GLU A 191 20.49 -13.14 -1.14
CA GLU A 191 19.32 -12.67 -0.39
C GLU A 191 18.44 -11.70 -1.20
N VAL A 192 18.90 -11.25 -2.36
CA VAL A 192 18.14 -10.35 -3.25
C VAL A 192 17.22 -11.15 -4.16
N GLY A 193 15.94 -10.89 -4.10
CA GLY A 193 14.91 -11.52 -4.94
C GLY A 193 14.34 -10.61 -6.03
N LEU A 194 14.51 -9.29 -5.88
CA LEU A 194 14.01 -8.33 -6.86
C LEU A 194 14.95 -7.12 -6.99
N LEU A 195 15.23 -6.74 -8.23
CA LEU A 195 15.89 -5.50 -8.59
C LEU A 195 14.88 -4.55 -9.24
N LEU A 196 14.83 -3.30 -8.78
CA LEU A 196 13.97 -2.26 -9.32
C LEU A 196 14.83 -1.14 -9.89
N LEU A 197 14.62 -0.81 -11.16
CA LEU A 197 15.33 0.27 -11.85
C LEU A 197 14.35 1.25 -12.47
N ASP A 198 14.80 2.48 -12.69
CA ASP A 198 14.16 3.45 -13.58
C ASP A 198 14.96 3.60 -14.88
N VAL A 199 14.29 4.02 -15.92
CA VAL A 199 14.86 4.56 -17.15
C VAL A 199 14.09 5.82 -17.49
N VAL A 200 14.80 6.93 -17.55
CA VAL A 200 14.23 8.23 -17.89
C VAL A 200 14.69 8.63 -19.29
N LEU A 201 13.72 8.84 -20.17
CA LEU A 201 13.95 9.30 -21.53
C LEU A 201 13.83 10.83 -21.59
N GLY A 202 14.29 11.41 -22.66
CA GLY A 202 14.19 12.85 -22.93
C GLY A 202 15.49 13.46 -23.42
N GLU A 203 15.43 14.75 -23.73
CA GLU A 203 16.59 15.54 -24.13
C GLU A 203 17.62 15.59 -23.00
N GLY A 204 18.88 15.32 -23.32
CA GLY A 204 19.98 15.30 -22.34
C GLY A 204 20.10 14.01 -21.53
N ALA A 205 19.17 13.07 -21.65
CA ALA A 205 19.35 11.72 -21.15
C ALA A 205 20.23 10.87 -22.10
N HIS A 206 20.63 9.68 -21.66
CA HIS A 206 21.39 8.74 -22.50
C HIS A 206 20.63 8.46 -23.81
N PRO A 207 21.31 8.46 -24.98
CA PRO A 207 20.65 8.29 -26.29
C PRO A 207 20.01 6.90 -26.48
N ASP A 208 20.54 5.85 -25.83
CA ASP A 208 20.03 4.48 -25.89
C ASP A 208 20.24 3.75 -24.55
N PRO A 209 19.47 4.10 -23.49
CA PRO A 209 19.66 3.50 -22.18
C PRO A 209 19.33 2.00 -22.16
N ALA A 210 18.38 1.52 -22.95
CA ALA A 210 18.04 0.11 -23.02
C ALA A 210 19.14 -0.70 -23.74
N GLY A 211 19.80 -0.12 -24.72
CA GLY A 211 20.94 -0.75 -25.40
C GLY A 211 22.13 -0.97 -24.47
N GLU A 212 22.33 -0.11 -23.45
CA GLU A 212 23.37 -0.31 -22.44
C GLU A 212 22.94 -1.22 -21.28
N LEU A 213 21.73 -1.01 -20.73
CA LEU A 213 21.24 -1.79 -19.59
C LEU A 213 20.83 -3.21 -19.99
N GLY A 214 20.25 -3.39 -21.18
CA GLY A 214 19.71 -4.66 -21.64
C GLY A 214 20.72 -5.82 -21.58
N PRO A 215 21.93 -5.69 -22.14
CA PRO A 215 22.95 -6.74 -22.04
C PRO A 215 23.31 -7.10 -20.60
N ALA A 216 23.35 -6.13 -19.69
CA ALA A 216 23.62 -6.38 -18.26
C ALA A 216 22.47 -7.13 -17.58
N ILE A 217 21.23 -6.73 -17.89
CA ILE A 217 20.00 -7.42 -17.40
C ILE A 217 19.99 -8.86 -17.93
N ALA A 218 20.21 -9.07 -19.21
CA ALA A 218 20.22 -10.41 -19.81
C ALA A 218 21.30 -11.32 -19.20
N ALA A 219 22.49 -10.77 -18.92
CA ALA A 219 23.56 -11.51 -18.26
C ALA A 219 23.19 -11.92 -16.83
N VAL A 220 22.56 -11.04 -16.07
CA VAL A 220 22.05 -11.34 -14.73
C VAL A 220 20.97 -12.42 -14.80
N LYS A 221 20.00 -12.29 -15.70
CA LYS A 221 18.91 -13.28 -15.89
C LYS A 221 19.43 -14.66 -16.34
N ALA A 222 20.50 -14.70 -17.13
CA ALA A 222 21.14 -15.97 -17.52
C ALA A 222 21.78 -16.69 -16.31
N GLY A 223 22.35 -15.94 -15.36
CA GLY A 223 22.94 -16.51 -14.15
C GLY A 223 21.96 -16.75 -13.01
N ARG A 224 20.91 -15.95 -12.93
CA ARG A 224 19.87 -15.99 -11.90
C ARG A 224 18.47 -15.84 -12.51
N PRO A 225 17.92 -16.90 -13.15
CA PRO A 225 16.60 -16.84 -13.80
C PRO A 225 15.45 -16.45 -12.83
N GLU A 226 15.58 -16.82 -11.57
CA GLU A 226 14.60 -16.55 -10.52
C GLU A 226 14.60 -15.09 -10.05
N LEU A 227 15.72 -14.37 -10.19
CA LEU A 227 15.81 -12.97 -9.78
C LEU A 227 14.94 -12.10 -10.67
N GLU A 228 13.95 -11.47 -10.09
CA GLU A 228 13.07 -10.57 -10.82
C GLU A 228 13.74 -9.21 -11.04
N ILE A 229 13.67 -8.69 -12.25
CA ILE A 229 14.16 -7.36 -12.58
C ILE A 229 12.99 -6.56 -13.11
N VAL A 230 12.59 -5.53 -12.37
CA VAL A 230 11.53 -4.59 -12.72
C VAL A 230 12.14 -3.29 -13.19
N VAL A 231 11.69 -2.80 -14.34
CA VAL A 231 12.13 -1.52 -14.88
C VAL A 231 10.92 -0.63 -15.13
N MET A 232 10.90 0.56 -14.53
CA MET A 232 9.97 1.61 -14.87
C MET A 232 10.60 2.55 -15.90
N VAL A 233 9.91 2.78 -17.01
CA VAL A 233 10.36 3.67 -18.07
C VAL A 233 9.50 4.93 -18.05
N VAL A 234 10.13 6.06 -17.83
CA VAL A 234 9.49 7.38 -17.81
C VAL A 234 9.89 8.13 -19.07
N GLY A 235 8.91 8.45 -19.90
CA GLY A 235 9.12 9.13 -21.17
C GLY A 235 7.83 9.25 -21.95
N THR A 236 7.94 9.84 -23.14
CA THR A 236 6.83 10.05 -24.09
C THR A 236 7.19 9.46 -25.46
N ASP A 237 6.19 9.33 -26.32
CA ASP A 237 6.40 8.87 -27.69
C ASP A 237 7.22 9.86 -28.54
N GLU A 238 7.33 11.14 -28.10
CA GLU A 238 8.08 12.19 -28.77
C GLU A 238 9.56 12.25 -28.34
N ASP A 239 9.95 11.47 -27.31
CA ASP A 239 11.34 11.45 -26.87
C ASP A 239 12.27 10.83 -27.92
N PRO A 240 13.48 11.40 -28.12
CA PRO A 240 14.37 11.00 -29.21
C PRO A 240 14.82 9.54 -29.14
N GLN A 241 14.75 8.92 -27.96
CA GLN A 241 15.13 7.53 -27.75
C GLN A 241 14.07 6.53 -28.25
N GLY A 242 12.82 6.95 -28.45
CA GLY A 242 11.72 6.10 -28.88
C GLY A 242 11.21 5.16 -27.79
N LEU A 243 10.26 5.63 -26.98
CA LEU A 243 9.73 4.96 -25.80
C LEU A 243 9.41 3.46 -26.03
N ALA A 244 8.63 3.15 -27.06
CA ALA A 244 8.21 1.77 -27.36
C ALA A 244 9.40 0.84 -27.62
N GLY A 245 10.39 1.32 -28.39
CA GLY A 245 11.61 0.56 -28.69
C GLY A 245 12.46 0.29 -27.44
N GLN A 246 12.63 1.28 -26.57
CA GLN A 246 13.36 1.13 -25.32
C GLN A 246 12.68 0.12 -24.39
N MET A 247 11.37 0.19 -24.25
CA MET A 247 10.61 -0.77 -23.42
C MET A 247 10.72 -2.20 -23.98
N GLU A 248 10.65 -2.38 -25.29
CA GLU A 248 10.75 -3.71 -25.91
C GLU A 248 12.15 -4.32 -25.76
N GLN A 249 13.22 -3.54 -25.91
CA GLN A 249 14.58 -4.00 -25.67
C GLN A 249 14.78 -4.49 -24.24
N LEU A 250 14.24 -3.77 -23.26
CA LEU A 250 14.32 -4.17 -21.84
C LEU A 250 13.51 -5.44 -21.56
N ARG A 251 12.32 -5.61 -22.19
CA ARG A 251 11.54 -6.85 -22.09
C ARG A 251 12.28 -8.03 -22.71
N ALA A 252 12.86 -7.83 -23.89
CA ALA A 252 13.67 -8.86 -24.56
C ALA A 252 14.87 -9.29 -23.72
N ALA A 253 15.45 -8.38 -22.91
CA ALA A 253 16.50 -8.69 -21.96
C ALA A 253 16.03 -9.48 -20.73
N GLY A 254 14.71 -9.69 -20.55
CA GLY A 254 14.13 -10.46 -19.45
C GLY A 254 13.63 -9.62 -18.27
N ALA A 255 13.49 -8.30 -18.43
CA ALA A 255 12.89 -7.44 -17.43
C ALA A 255 11.35 -7.40 -17.53
N VAL A 256 10.70 -7.20 -16.39
CA VAL A 256 9.28 -6.80 -16.31
C VAL A 256 9.24 -5.27 -16.42
N VAL A 257 8.62 -4.75 -17.48
CA VAL A 257 8.73 -3.34 -17.86
C VAL A 257 7.38 -2.63 -17.77
N PHE A 258 7.37 -1.53 -17.03
CA PHE A 258 6.21 -0.65 -16.85
C PHE A 258 6.48 0.74 -17.43
N GLY A 259 5.49 1.31 -18.11
CA GLY A 259 5.50 2.73 -18.54
C GLY A 259 4.85 3.68 -17.51
N ASP A 260 4.35 3.13 -16.39
CA ASP A 260 3.76 3.88 -15.30
C ASP A 260 4.51 3.51 -13.99
N PRO A 261 5.19 4.47 -13.34
CA PRO A 261 5.87 4.26 -12.07
C PRO A 261 4.96 3.71 -10.98
N SER A 262 3.71 4.18 -10.87
CA SER A 262 2.76 3.70 -9.87
C SER A 262 2.42 2.23 -10.06
N ALA A 263 2.24 1.77 -11.31
CA ALA A 263 2.00 0.37 -11.61
C ALA A 263 3.24 -0.51 -11.29
N ALA A 264 4.45 -0.01 -11.56
CA ALA A 264 5.69 -0.70 -11.19
C ALA A 264 5.80 -0.87 -9.68
N LEU A 265 5.56 0.20 -8.91
CA LEU A 265 5.64 0.16 -7.45
C LEU A 265 4.54 -0.73 -6.84
N ALA A 266 3.33 -0.71 -7.38
CA ALA A 266 2.25 -1.62 -6.97
C ALA A 266 2.60 -3.08 -7.24
N HIS A 267 3.21 -3.38 -8.38
CA HIS A 267 3.71 -4.72 -8.71
C HIS A 267 4.77 -5.17 -7.69
N VAL A 268 5.77 -4.33 -7.42
CA VAL A 268 6.83 -4.62 -6.45
C VAL A 268 6.24 -4.84 -5.05
N ALA A 269 5.35 -3.97 -4.57
CA ALA A 269 4.68 -4.15 -3.29
C ALA A 269 3.96 -5.51 -3.21
N GLY A 270 3.23 -5.89 -4.27
CA GLY A 270 2.53 -7.17 -4.37
C GLY A 270 3.48 -8.39 -4.29
N ARG A 271 4.71 -8.26 -4.80
CA ARG A 271 5.72 -9.35 -4.75
C ARG A 271 6.24 -9.61 -3.35
N PHE A 272 6.22 -8.62 -2.47
CA PHE A 272 6.66 -8.70 -1.08
C PHE A 272 5.49 -8.71 -0.07
N ALA A 273 4.26 -8.54 -0.52
CA ALA A 273 3.08 -8.72 0.31
C ALA A 273 3.04 -10.18 0.75
N GLY A 274 3.66 -10.47 1.87
CA GLY A 274 3.52 -11.75 2.56
C GLY A 274 2.07 -11.96 2.99
N ALA A 275 1.69 -13.20 3.32
CA ALA A 275 0.45 -13.49 4.01
C ALA A 275 0.25 -12.51 5.18
N PRO A 276 -0.99 -12.08 5.46
CA PRO A 276 -1.29 -10.97 6.34
C PRO A 276 -0.49 -11.07 7.63
N ALA A 277 0.16 -9.96 7.96
CA ALA A 277 0.92 -9.82 9.20
C ALA A 277 0.05 -10.21 10.39
N ALA A 278 0.69 -10.86 11.35
CA ALA A 278 0.21 -11.34 12.61
C ALA A 278 -1.07 -10.69 13.14
N GLU A 279 -1.93 -11.55 13.67
CA GLU A 279 -3.08 -11.30 14.55
C GLU A 279 -3.31 -9.82 14.88
N ALA A 280 -4.15 -9.18 14.09
CA ALA A 280 -4.72 -7.92 14.48
C ALA A 280 -5.36 -8.16 15.86
N GLY A 281 -4.94 -7.43 16.89
CA GLY A 281 -5.38 -7.63 18.26
C GLY A 281 -6.85 -7.30 18.52
N TYR A 282 -7.74 -7.81 17.67
CA TYR A 282 -9.19 -7.78 17.78
C TYR A 282 -9.76 -9.18 17.51
N PRO A 283 -10.82 -9.60 18.21
CA PRO A 283 -11.41 -10.92 18.03
C PRO A 283 -12.10 -11.01 16.65
N HIS A 284 -11.85 -12.10 15.94
CA HIS A 284 -12.52 -12.40 14.67
C HIS A 284 -14.03 -12.64 14.89
N VAL A 285 -14.83 -12.14 13.97
CA VAL A 285 -16.29 -12.40 13.94
C VAL A 285 -16.56 -13.47 12.89
N ALA A 286 -17.39 -14.45 13.24
CA ALA A 286 -17.69 -15.55 12.33
C ALA A 286 -18.51 -15.09 11.12
N LEU A 287 -18.17 -15.58 9.91
CA LEU A 287 -18.88 -15.23 8.66
C LEU A 287 -20.32 -15.75 8.62
N ASP A 288 -20.61 -16.84 9.32
CA ASP A 288 -21.94 -17.43 9.39
C ASP A 288 -22.99 -16.52 10.05
N LEU A 289 -22.56 -15.48 10.78
CA LEU A 289 -23.46 -14.45 11.30
C LEU A 289 -24.28 -13.76 10.20
N PHE A 290 -23.75 -13.62 9.00
CA PHE A 290 -24.51 -13.03 7.88
C PHE A 290 -25.62 -13.93 7.34
N ASN A 291 -25.53 -15.24 7.62
CA ASN A 291 -26.52 -16.24 7.19
C ASN A 291 -27.56 -16.55 8.28
N GLN A 292 -27.41 -15.97 9.47
CA GLN A 292 -28.34 -16.17 10.56
C GLN A 292 -29.46 -15.11 10.55
N PRO A 293 -30.65 -15.46 11.04
CA PRO A 293 -31.73 -14.47 11.21
C PRO A 293 -31.23 -13.32 12.10
N LEU A 294 -31.38 -12.09 11.64
CA LEU A 294 -30.99 -10.91 12.40
C LEU A 294 -31.66 -10.85 13.77
N ALA A 295 -30.83 -10.78 14.81
CA ALA A 295 -31.27 -10.51 16.18
C ALA A 295 -30.53 -9.27 16.70
N ALA A 296 -31.27 -8.26 17.14
CA ALA A 296 -30.69 -6.98 17.52
C ALA A 296 -31.21 -6.50 18.90
N LEU A 297 -30.29 -5.90 19.67
CA LEU A 297 -30.64 -5.10 20.85
C LEU A 297 -30.59 -3.63 20.44
N ASN A 298 -31.69 -2.92 20.52
CA ASN A 298 -31.75 -1.49 20.28
C ASN A 298 -31.72 -0.74 21.62
N ALA A 299 -30.65 0.02 21.85
CA ALA A 299 -30.47 0.89 23.01
C ALA A 299 -30.53 2.38 22.59
N GLY A 300 -31.38 2.71 21.64
CA GLY A 300 -31.47 4.03 21.05
C GLY A 300 -32.90 4.42 20.75
N VAL A 301 -33.11 5.11 19.64
CA VAL A 301 -34.41 5.60 19.20
C VAL A 301 -35.32 4.41 18.89
N GLU A 302 -36.54 4.41 19.46
CA GLU A 302 -37.49 3.30 19.36
C GLU A 302 -37.92 2.98 17.91
N SER A 303 -37.87 3.97 17.01
CA SER A 303 -38.15 3.75 15.59
C SER A 303 -37.23 2.72 14.92
N PHE A 304 -36.02 2.53 15.39
CA PHE A 304 -35.11 1.47 14.87
C PHE A 304 -35.62 0.08 15.26
N HIS A 305 -36.08 -0.10 16.52
CA HIS A 305 -36.69 -1.34 16.94
C HIS A 305 -37.98 -1.65 16.13
N THR A 306 -38.84 -0.65 15.97
CA THR A 306 -40.08 -0.77 15.19
C THR A 306 -39.80 -1.15 13.73
N SER A 307 -38.81 -0.50 13.10
CA SER A 307 -38.41 -0.78 11.71
C SER A 307 -37.86 -2.21 11.55
N LEU A 308 -36.97 -2.65 12.45
CA LEU A 308 -36.44 -4.01 12.42
C LEU A 308 -37.53 -5.07 12.61
N THR A 309 -38.45 -4.84 13.55
CA THR A 309 -39.58 -5.76 13.81
C THR A 309 -40.50 -5.83 12.59
N ALA A 310 -40.81 -4.69 11.95
CA ALA A 310 -41.63 -4.64 10.74
C ALA A 310 -41.01 -5.41 9.56
N GLN A 311 -39.68 -5.56 9.52
CA GLN A 311 -38.96 -6.34 8.55
C GLN A 311 -38.76 -7.82 8.97
N GLY A 312 -39.40 -8.26 10.05
CA GLY A 312 -39.31 -9.64 10.52
C GLY A 312 -38.05 -10.01 11.31
N ALA A 313 -37.22 -9.04 11.65
CA ALA A 313 -36.04 -9.29 12.49
C ALA A 313 -36.45 -9.41 13.97
N ARG A 314 -35.67 -10.22 14.71
CA ARG A 314 -35.79 -10.25 16.17
C ARG A 314 -35.13 -8.99 16.74
N SER A 315 -35.94 -8.11 17.31
CA SER A 315 -35.44 -6.90 17.95
C SER A 315 -35.96 -6.76 19.37
N MET A 316 -35.09 -6.32 20.28
CA MET A 316 -35.49 -5.98 21.66
C MET A 316 -35.09 -4.53 21.92
N GLN A 317 -36.09 -3.73 22.35
CA GLN A 317 -35.85 -2.35 22.79
C GLN A 317 -35.35 -2.36 24.24
N VAL A 318 -34.20 -1.73 24.46
CA VAL A 318 -33.71 -1.48 25.83
C VAL A 318 -34.20 -0.13 26.30
N ASP A 319 -34.98 -0.09 27.36
CA ASP A 319 -35.39 1.15 28.07
C ASP A 319 -34.15 1.70 28.84
N TRP A 320 -33.23 2.28 28.08
CA TRP A 320 -32.03 2.85 28.66
C TRP A 320 -32.31 4.26 29.17
N LYS A 321 -32.03 4.49 30.46
CA LYS A 321 -32.06 5.80 31.07
C LYS A 321 -30.66 6.22 31.50
N PRO A 322 -30.29 7.48 31.24
CA PRO A 322 -28.98 7.95 31.66
C PRO A 322 -28.79 7.82 33.17
N PRO A 323 -27.61 7.45 33.68
CA PRO A 323 -27.34 7.40 35.11
C PRO A 323 -27.75 8.72 35.79
N ALA A 324 -28.38 8.63 36.96
CA ALA A 324 -28.88 9.79 37.72
C ALA A 324 -29.87 10.68 36.93
N ALA A 325 -30.67 10.07 36.02
CA ALA A 325 -31.63 10.80 35.17
C ALA A 325 -31.01 11.96 34.37
N GLY A 326 -29.68 11.84 34.01
CA GLY A 326 -28.93 12.86 33.27
C GLY A 326 -28.37 13.98 34.14
N ASN A 327 -28.48 13.90 35.46
CA ASN A 327 -27.87 14.89 36.35
C ASN A 327 -26.37 14.60 36.50
N GLU A 328 -25.51 15.42 35.89
CA GLU A 328 -24.05 15.26 35.85
C GLU A 328 -23.40 15.22 37.23
N LYS A 329 -23.87 16.03 38.19
CA LYS A 329 -23.37 16.05 39.56
C LYS A 329 -23.60 14.71 40.27
N LEU A 330 -24.84 14.17 40.15
CA LEU A 330 -25.17 12.87 40.73
C LEU A 330 -24.48 11.71 39.98
N ALA A 331 -24.33 11.81 38.69
CA ALA A 331 -23.55 10.82 37.88
C ALA A 331 -22.08 10.78 38.32
N GLY A 332 -21.47 11.94 38.59
CA GLY A 332 -20.11 12.03 39.11
C GLY A 332 -19.93 11.43 40.52
N ILE A 333 -20.94 11.54 41.37
CA ILE A 333 -20.96 10.91 42.71
C ILE A 333 -21.07 9.39 42.57
N LEU A 334 -22.00 8.89 41.74
CA LEU A 334 -22.16 7.46 41.46
C LEU A 334 -20.90 6.83 40.86
N ALA A 335 -20.21 7.53 39.98
CA ALA A 335 -18.94 7.05 39.41
C ALA A 335 -17.82 6.91 40.46
N LYS A 336 -17.77 7.82 41.45
CA LYS A 336 -16.82 7.74 42.58
C LYS A 336 -17.16 6.59 43.56
N MET A 337 -18.43 6.25 43.73
CA MET A 337 -18.88 5.14 44.58
C MET A 337 -18.59 3.76 43.95
N LYS A 338 -18.55 3.64 42.63
CA LYS A 338 -18.21 2.39 41.91
C LYS A 338 -16.71 2.07 41.89
N LYS A 339 -15.86 3.00 42.27
CA LYS A 339 -14.39 2.78 42.37
C LYS A 339 -13.89 2.32 43.73
N ARG A 340 -14.77 1.89 44.62
CA ARG A 340 -14.45 1.23 45.86
C ARG A 340 -14.83 -0.30 45.73
#